data_3bf749a64b0c50d2c193b13d0702a5d3
#
_entry.id   3bf749a64b0c50d2c193b13d0702a5d3
#
_cell.length_a   1.000
_cell.length_b   1.000
_cell.length_c   1.000
_cell.angle_alpha   90.00
_cell.angle_beta   90.00
_cell.angle_gamma   90.00
#
_symmetry.space_group_name_H-M   'P 1'
#
loop_
_entity.id
_entity.type
_entity.pdbx_description
1 polymer ?
#
loop_
_entity_poly.entity_id
_entity_poly.type
_entity_poly.pdbx_seq_one_letter_code
_entity_poly.pdbx_strand_id
1 'polypeptide(L)'
;MIGLILTGHGQFAVGVGQALEMIAGKQAAYRVVPFLESDPMDALENNLRNAMAELQEETEGIVVFADLLGGSPFKAAMLASVDFENVEVVVGT
;
A
#
# COMPACT_ATOMS: atom_id res chain seq x y z
N MET A 1 9.41 1.58 -14.44
CA MET A 1 8.27 2.17 -13.72
C MET A 1 8.20 1.63 -12.30
N ILE A 2 7.92 2.46 -11.35
CA ILE A 2 7.77 2.05 -9.95
C ILE A 2 6.30 2.04 -9.58
N GLY A 3 5.87 0.98 -8.92
CA GLY A 3 4.50 0.86 -8.41
C GLY A 3 4.36 1.51 -7.05
N LEU A 4 3.16 1.96 -6.73
CA LEU A 4 2.84 2.61 -5.47
C LEU A 4 1.64 1.93 -4.82
N ILE A 5 1.77 1.59 -3.54
CA ILE A 5 0.66 1.11 -2.74
C ILE A 5 0.47 2.07 -1.58
N LEU A 6 -0.75 2.57 -1.42
CA LEU A 6 -1.12 3.43 -0.30
C LEU A 6 -1.94 2.59 0.69
N THR A 7 -1.53 2.56 1.94
CA THR A 7 -2.26 1.85 2.98
C THR A 7 -2.27 2.67 4.27
N GLY A 8 -3.24 2.42 5.12
CA GLY A 8 -3.37 3.15 6.38
C GLY A 8 -4.69 2.86 7.05
N HIS A 9 -4.85 3.37 8.24
CA HIS A 9 -6.07 3.19 9.04
C HIS A 9 -7.26 3.94 8.43
N GLY A 10 -8.43 3.30 8.44
CA GLY A 10 -9.67 3.93 7.98
C GLY A 10 -9.55 4.45 6.56
N GLN A 11 -9.91 5.69 6.35
CA GLN A 11 -9.95 6.32 5.04
C GLN A 11 -8.67 7.09 4.67
N PHE A 12 -7.62 6.95 5.46
CA PHE A 12 -6.36 7.68 5.22
C PHE A 12 -5.84 7.42 3.80
N ALA A 13 -5.68 6.16 3.44
CA ALA A 13 -5.13 5.80 2.13
C ALA A 13 -6.03 6.27 0.98
N VAL A 14 -7.34 6.17 1.17
CA VAL A 14 -8.31 6.62 0.17
C VAL A 14 -8.20 8.13 -0.02
N GLY A 15 -8.11 8.89 1.09
CA GLY A 15 -7.98 10.34 1.03
C GLY A 15 -6.68 10.79 0.37
N VAL A 16 -5.57 10.16 0.72
CA VAL A 16 -4.29 10.46 0.09
C VAL A 16 -4.32 10.12 -1.40
N GLY A 17 -4.95 9.00 -1.75
CA GLY A 17 -5.09 8.62 -3.15
C GLY A 17 -5.90 9.62 -3.95
N GLN A 18 -6.99 10.13 -3.38
CA GLN A 18 -7.79 11.15 -4.03
C GLN A 18 -6.99 12.43 -4.24
N ALA A 19 -6.22 12.84 -3.23
CA ALA A 19 -5.38 14.03 -3.35
C ALA A 19 -4.31 13.84 -4.43
N LEU A 20 -3.72 12.66 -4.50
CA LEU A 20 -2.72 12.35 -5.52
C LEU A 20 -3.33 12.48 -6.92
N GLU A 21 -4.51 11.94 -7.13
CA GLU A 21 -5.17 12.01 -8.44
C GLU A 21 -5.53 13.43 -8.82
N MET A 22 -5.90 14.27 -7.86
CA MET A 22 -6.21 15.68 -8.12
C MET A 22 -4.97 16.47 -8.55
N ILE A 23 -3.81 16.11 -7.99
CA ILE A 23 -2.57 16.86 -8.25
C ILE A 23 -1.86 16.32 -9.48
N ALA A 24 -1.73 15.01 -9.58
CA ALA A 24 -0.91 14.35 -10.60
C ALA A 24 -1.70 13.59 -11.65
N GLY A 25 -3.02 13.52 -11.52
CA GLY A 25 -3.87 12.73 -12.41
C GLY A 25 -3.83 11.26 -12.03
N LYS A 26 -4.57 10.45 -12.78
CA LYS A 26 -4.63 9.00 -12.52
C LYS A 26 -3.28 8.34 -12.79
N GLN A 27 -2.91 7.44 -11.89
CA GLN A 27 -1.66 6.70 -12.00
C GLN A 27 -1.97 5.25 -12.37
N ALA A 28 -1.26 4.70 -13.35
CA ALA A 28 -1.52 3.34 -13.82
C ALA A 28 -1.03 2.27 -12.83
N ALA A 29 0.14 2.46 -12.25
CA ALA A 29 0.76 1.46 -11.38
C ALA A 29 0.57 1.84 -9.91
N TYR A 30 -0.70 1.85 -9.48
CA TYR A 30 -0.98 2.30 -8.14
C TYR A 30 -2.22 1.60 -7.57
N ARG A 31 -2.17 1.30 -6.29
CA ARG A 31 -3.28 0.63 -5.58
C ARG A 31 -3.49 1.29 -4.22
N VAL A 32 -4.74 1.34 -3.80
CA VAL A 32 -5.13 1.82 -2.48
C VAL A 32 -5.66 0.63 -1.69
N VAL A 33 -5.05 0.36 -0.54
CA VAL A 33 -5.43 -0.77 0.32
C VAL A 33 -5.75 -0.24 1.71
N PRO A 34 -7.01 0.13 1.98
CA PRO A 34 -7.38 0.66 3.28
C PRO A 34 -7.49 -0.44 4.34
N PHE A 35 -7.33 -0.06 5.60
CA PHE A 35 -7.57 -0.94 6.74
C PHE A 35 -8.75 -0.38 7.52
N LEU A 36 -9.92 -0.95 7.30
CA LEU A 36 -11.15 -0.47 7.91
C LEU A 36 -11.31 -1.05 9.31
N GLU A 37 -12.13 -0.39 10.12
CA GLU A 37 -12.31 -0.75 11.53
C GLU A 37 -12.70 -2.22 11.75
N SER A 38 -13.50 -2.78 10.87
CA SER A 38 -13.97 -4.16 11.00
C SER A 38 -13.08 -5.19 10.31
N ASP A 39 -12.00 -4.75 9.66
CA ASP A 39 -11.15 -5.67 8.90
C ASP A 39 -10.19 -6.42 9.82
N PRO A 40 -10.07 -7.74 9.68
CA PRO A 40 -9.02 -8.47 10.39
C PRO A 40 -7.65 -8.20 9.77
N MET A 41 -6.61 -8.33 10.59
CA MET A 41 -5.23 -8.13 10.15
C MET A 41 -4.86 -9.05 8.97
N ASP A 42 -5.35 -10.28 8.99
CA ASP A 42 -5.08 -11.26 7.93
C ASP A 42 -5.60 -10.78 6.57
N ALA A 43 -6.78 -10.16 6.57
CA ALA A 43 -7.36 -9.64 5.34
C ALA A 43 -6.51 -8.51 4.78
N LEU A 44 -6.03 -7.62 5.65
CA LEU A 44 -5.15 -6.54 5.25
C LEU A 44 -3.86 -7.08 4.62
N GLU A 45 -3.22 -8.04 5.28
CA GLU A 45 -1.99 -8.64 4.76
C GLU A 45 -2.23 -9.28 3.39
N ASN A 46 -3.33 -10.03 3.25
CA ASN A 46 -3.66 -10.68 1.98
C ASN A 46 -3.94 -9.66 0.88
N ASN A 47 -4.64 -8.59 1.21
CA ASN A 47 -4.93 -7.53 0.23
C ASN A 47 -3.64 -6.85 -0.23
N LEU A 48 -2.70 -6.63 0.69
CA LEU A 48 -1.39 -6.06 0.35
C LEU A 48 -0.59 -7.01 -0.53
N ARG A 49 -0.58 -8.32 -0.21
CA ARG A 49 0.11 -9.31 -1.04
C ARG A 49 -0.46 -9.36 -2.45
N ASN A 50 -1.78 -9.31 -2.57
CA ASN A 50 -2.43 -9.31 -3.88
C ASN A 50 -2.05 -8.08 -4.69
N ALA A 51 -2.03 -6.91 -4.05
CA ALA A 51 -1.63 -5.67 -4.72
C ALA A 51 -0.17 -5.73 -5.18
N MET A 52 0.72 -6.25 -4.33
CA MET A 52 2.13 -6.41 -4.68
C MET A 52 2.30 -7.37 -5.86
N ALA A 53 1.59 -8.50 -5.84
CA ALA A 53 1.68 -9.48 -6.92
C ALA A 53 1.22 -8.90 -8.24
N GLU A 54 0.14 -8.13 -8.24
CA GLU A 54 -0.36 -7.48 -9.45
C GLU A 54 0.63 -6.45 -9.99
N LEU A 55 1.15 -5.59 -9.12
CA LEU A 55 2.06 -4.54 -9.53
C LEU A 55 3.42 -5.09 -9.95
N GLN A 56 3.86 -6.18 -9.35
CA GLN A 56 5.16 -6.77 -9.67
C GLN A 56 5.28 -7.15 -11.15
N GLU A 57 4.17 -7.54 -11.77
CA GLU A 57 4.19 -7.92 -13.19
C GLU A 57 4.39 -6.74 -14.13
N GLU A 58 4.08 -5.53 -13.66
CA GLU A 58 4.13 -4.32 -14.49
C GLU A 58 5.26 -3.38 -14.13
N THR A 59 5.95 -3.62 -13.00
CA THR A 59 6.89 -2.64 -12.45
C THR A 59 8.20 -3.30 -12.08
N GLU A 60 9.23 -2.48 -11.92
CA GLU A 60 10.56 -2.91 -11.51
C GLU A 60 10.73 -2.89 -10.01
N GLY A 61 9.86 -2.17 -9.31
CA GLY A 61 9.90 -2.07 -7.87
C GLY A 61 8.61 -1.44 -7.37
N ILE A 62 8.36 -1.59 -6.08
CA ILE A 62 7.13 -1.11 -5.45
C ILE A 62 7.48 -0.35 -4.18
N VAL A 63 6.87 0.81 -4.00
CA VAL A 63 6.92 1.56 -2.74
C VAL A 63 5.57 1.45 -2.06
N VAL A 64 5.57 1.02 -0.81
CA VAL A 64 4.35 0.98 0.01
C VAL A 64 4.43 2.14 1.00
N PHE A 65 3.44 3.01 0.96
CA PHE A 65 3.36 4.14 1.86
C PHE A 65 2.28 3.83 2.91
N ALA A 66 2.70 3.75 4.17
CA ALA A 66 1.81 3.50 5.30
C ALA A 66 1.71 4.76 6.16
N ASP A 67 0.62 4.88 6.91
CA ASP A 67 0.36 6.10 7.67
C ASP A 67 1.23 6.26 8.92
N LEU A 68 1.41 5.18 9.69
CA LEU A 68 2.10 5.26 10.98
C LEU A 68 3.15 4.16 11.12
N LEU A 69 4.30 4.54 11.65
CA LEU A 69 5.34 3.58 12.02
C LEU A 69 4.83 2.68 13.16
N GLY A 70 4.93 1.37 12.96
CA GLY A 70 4.52 0.39 13.98
C GLY A 70 3.02 0.12 14.06
N GLY A 71 2.21 0.79 13.26
CA GLY A 71 0.77 0.49 13.20
C GLY A 71 0.49 -0.78 12.40
N SER A 72 -0.76 -1.27 12.44
CA SER A 72 -1.13 -2.50 11.74
C SER A 72 -0.89 -2.44 10.23
N PRO A 73 -1.23 -1.34 9.52
CA PRO A 73 -0.92 -1.28 8.09
C PRO A 73 0.58 -1.37 7.80
N PHE A 74 1.41 -0.73 8.63
CA PHE A 74 2.87 -0.82 8.49
C PHE A 74 3.33 -2.27 8.70
N LYS A 75 2.88 -2.90 9.78
CA LYS A 75 3.28 -4.28 10.10
C LYS A 75 2.84 -5.26 9.02
N ALA A 76 1.61 -5.12 8.54
CA ALA A 76 1.09 -5.98 7.48
C ALA A 76 1.89 -5.81 6.19
N ALA A 77 2.26 -4.57 5.85
CA ALA A 77 3.07 -4.30 4.67
C ALA A 77 4.46 -4.91 4.79
N MET A 78 5.08 -4.81 5.97
CA MET A 78 6.39 -5.43 6.21
C MET A 78 6.33 -6.94 6.07
N LEU A 79 5.29 -7.58 6.64
CA LEU A 79 5.12 -9.02 6.53
C LEU A 79 4.88 -9.46 5.09
N ALA A 80 4.03 -8.72 4.39
CA ALA A 80 3.72 -9.05 2.99
C ALA A 80 4.95 -8.88 2.10
N SER A 81 5.78 -7.87 2.35
CA SER A 81 6.93 -7.55 1.49
C SER A 81 8.02 -8.60 1.54
N VAL A 82 8.04 -9.45 2.57
CA VAL A 82 9.08 -10.48 2.74
C VAL A 82 9.11 -11.44 1.54
N ASP A 83 7.97 -11.69 0.94
CA ASP A 83 7.85 -12.64 -0.17
C ASP A 83 8.10 -12.01 -1.54
N PHE A 84 8.45 -10.74 -1.60
CA PHE A 84 8.66 -10.02 -2.85
C PHE A 84 10.00 -9.33 -2.87
N GLU A 85 10.61 -9.25 -4.06
CA GLU A 85 11.82 -8.48 -4.25
C GLU A 85 11.47 -7.05 -4.60
N ASN A 86 12.36 -6.12 -4.26
CA ASN A 86 12.25 -4.71 -4.65
C ASN A 86 10.97 -4.04 -4.15
N VAL A 87 10.57 -4.38 -2.93
CA VAL A 87 9.45 -3.70 -2.25
C VAL A 87 10.00 -2.95 -1.04
N GLU A 88 9.78 -1.64 -1.00
CA GLU A 88 10.15 -0.80 0.12
C GLU A 88 8.91 -0.27 0.81
N VAL A 89 8.92 -0.29 2.15
CA VAL A 89 7.82 0.25 2.95
C VAL A 89 8.30 1.54 3.62
N VAL A 90 7.57 2.62 3.41
CA VAL A 90 7.86 3.92 4.01
C VAL A 90 6.65 4.40 4.78
N VAL A 91 6.85 5.30 5.72
CA VAL A 91 5.77 5.82 6.57
C VAL A 91 5.70 7.33 6.46
N GLY A 92 4.49 7.87 6.68
CA GLY A 92 4.25 9.30 6.57
C GLY A 92 4.57 10.09 7.83
N THR A 93 4.67 9.45 8.97
CA THR A 93 4.97 10.13 10.23
C THR A 93 5.92 9.34 11.10
#